data_e8ebf78316dadd1f2e45e3d3fc527598
#
_entry.id   e8ebf78316dadd1f2e45e3d3fc527598
#
_cell.length_a   1.000
_cell.length_b   1.000
_cell.length_c   1.000
_cell.angle_alpha   90.00
_cell.angle_beta   90.00
_cell.angle_gamma   90.00
#
_symmetry.space_group_name_H-M   'P 1'
#
loop_
_entity.id
_entity.type
_entity.pdbx_description
1 polymer ?
#
loop_
_entity_poly.entity_id
_entity_poly.type
_entity_poly.pdbx_seq_one_letter_code
_entity_poly.pdbx_strand_id
1 'polypeptide(L)'
;QRRFHPCFDFVLEKINEIKDLTNCPVTSIEASHCDGQWRLPSEIVTQHYHPYNSGYGKASHSGYHIFDMVYRLYSKSVVQEKCADEINIVSSFIQPLGFLKQFDEDDYKRLFGNSKYDSVKKWSDDELYTILNDYGEMDLSTIVTLKKDNVAIGNITINLLHNGFSRRTWLNPGDDLYKGNGRVKHEHYSIQQGPFQNIQIHSYQSKDKHNTMSDIEDYWGGNNHFDVLIYRNPLVCENNSSMQKFSMQEILNIYKLNVKDKLVTESVKYNIVQDFVRYLNNELSKDDIDSKIDDHQLPVKIMSGAYQSHILRNRDENPIIKYSFF
;
A
#
# COMPACT_ATOMS: atom_id res chain seq x y z
N GLN A 1 11.63 2.42 0.09
CA GLN A 1 11.51 3.03 -1.26
C GLN A 1 10.55 4.21 -1.28
N ARG A 2 9.30 4.06 -0.81
CA ARG A 2 8.28 5.14 -0.83
C ARG A 2 8.68 6.39 -0.06
N ARG A 3 9.52 6.27 0.96
CA ARG A 3 10.01 7.40 1.77
C ARG A 3 10.75 8.45 0.95
N PHE A 4 11.33 8.05 -0.18
CA PHE A 4 12.11 8.93 -1.07
C PHE A 4 11.29 9.37 -2.31
N HIS A 5 9.98 9.18 -2.28
CA HIS A 5 9.13 9.57 -3.39
C HIS A 5 8.70 11.04 -3.23
N PRO A 6 9.02 11.94 -4.15
CA PRO A 6 8.81 13.37 -3.98
C PRO A 6 7.34 13.77 -3.72
N CYS A 7 6.39 12.98 -4.22
CA CYS A 7 4.98 13.25 -3.92
C CYS A 7 4.62 12.97 -2.46
N PHE A 8 5.31 12.05 -1.78
CA PHE A 8 5.11 11.87 -0.34
C PHE A 8 5.78 12.98 0.47
N ASP A 9 6.92 13.49 0.03
CA ASP A 9 7.55 14.65 0.66
C ASP A 9 6.63 15.87 0.54
N PHE A 10 6.03 16.09 -0.64
CA PHE A 10 5.02 17.12 -0.85
C PHE A 10 3.83 16.97 0.11
N VAL A 11 3.31 15.75 0.28
CA VAL A 11 2.21 15.49 1.23
C VAL A 11 2.62 15.79 2.66
N LEU A 12 3.84 15.42 3.07
CA LEU A 12 4.37 15.72 4.40
C LEU A 12 4.52 17.22 4.64
N GLU A 13 4.96 17.99 3.65
CA GLU A 13 4.99 19.45 3.73
C GLU A 13 3.59 20.01 3.97
N LYS A 14 2.58 19.54 3.22
CA LYS A 14 1.19 19.98 3.38
C LYS A 14 0.59 19.61 4.74
N ILE A 15 0.96 18.47 5.30
CA ILE A 15 0.60 18.07 6.66
C ILE A 15 1.26 19.01 7.69
N ASN A 16 2.56 19.31 7.52
CA ASN A 16 3.29 20.18 8.44
C ASN A 16 2.76 21.62 8.39
N GLU A 17 2.42 22.17 7.24
CA GLU A 17 1.78 23.49 7.12
C GLU A 17 0.58 23.62 8.05
N ILE A 18 -0.32 22.64 8.04
CA ILE A 18 -1.53 22.67 8.89
C ILE A 18 -1.21 22.37 10.35
N LYS A 19 -0.27 21.45 10.62
CA LYS A 19 0.19 21.19 11.98
C LYS A 19 0.75 22.45 12.62
N ASP A 20 1.63 23.17 11.93
CA ASP A 20 2.28 24.36 12.45
C ASP A 20 1.28 25.52 12.67
N LEU A 21 0.27 25.63 11.79
CA LEU A 21 -0.77 26.65 11.91
C LEU A 21 -1.78 26.35 13.02
N THR A 22 -2.15 25.08 13.23
CA THR A 22 -3.32 24.70 14.05
C THR A 22 -2.96 23.86 15.28
N ASN A 23 -1.74 23.42 15.40
CA ASN A 23 -1.30 22.44 16.39
C ASN A 23 -2.12 21.12 16.35
N CYS A 24 -2.64 20.74 15.15
CA CYS A 24 -3.46 19.54 14.95
C CYS A 24 -2.62 18.46 14.26
N PRO A 25 -2.46 17.27 14.86
CA PRO A 25 -1.82 16.15 14.22
C PRO A 25 -2.77 15.48 13.20
N VAL A 26 -2.26 14.54 12.44
CA VAL A 26 -3.11 13.61 11.68
C VAL A 26 -3.94 12.77 12.64
N THR A 27 -5.24 12.71 12.40
CA THR A 27 -6.23 12.03 13.25
C THR A 27 -6.76 10.73 12.65
N SER A 28 -6.70 10.59 11.33
CA SER A 28 -7.08 9.35 10.64
C SER A 28 -6.29 9.16 9.37
N ILE A 29 -5.95 7.91 9.06
CA ILE A 29 -5.37 7.50 7.79
C ILE A 29 -6.11 6.26 7.29
N GLU A 30 -6.63 6.32 6.07
CA GLU A 30 -7.05 5.15 5.32
C GLU A 30 -6.02 4.90 4.22
N ALA A 31 -5.51 3.67 4.14
CA ALA A 31 -4.53 3.29 3.14
C ALA A 31 -4.94 1.98 2.48
N SER A 32 -4.89 1.94 1.16
CA SER A 32 -5.12 0.72 0.41
C SER A 32 -4.05 0.52 -0.65
N HIS A 33 -3.74 -0.74 -0.91
CA HIS A 33 -2.83 -1.13 -1.97
C HIS A 33 -3.31 -2.40 -2.65
N CYS A 34 -3.39 -2.34 -3.96
CA CYS A 34 -3.75 -3.46 -4.79
C CYS A 34 -2.59 -3.82 -5.72
N ASP A 35 -2.14 -5.07 -5.71
CA ASP A 35 -1.05 -5.51 -6.59
C ASP A 35 -1.46 -5.58 -8.08
N GLY A 36 -2.74 -5.56 -8.37
CA GLY A 36 -3.24 -5.67 -9.73
C GLY A 36 -2.89 -7.01 -10.38
N GLN A 37 -2.79 -8.07 -9.60
CA GLN A 37 -2.53 -9.41 -10.11
C GLN A 37 -3.81 -10.24 -10.06
N TRP A 38 -4.06 -10.99 -11.12
CA TRP A 38 -5.07 -12.02 -11.12
C TRP A 38 -4.40 -13.33 -11.45
N ARG A 39 -4.22 -14.17 -10.43
CA ARG A 39 -3.59 -15.48 -10.57
C ARG A 39 -4.66 -16.56 -10.52
N LEU A 40 -4.53 -17.53 -11.39
CA LEU A 40 -5.31 -18.77 -11.31
C LEU A 40 -4.85 -19.58 -10.09
N PRO A 41 -5.70 -20.45 -9.54
CA PRO A 41 -5.33 -21.32 -8.43
C PRO A 41 -4.03 -22.11 -8.66
N SER A 42 -3.87 -22.70 -9.85
CA SER A 42 -2.66 -23.44 -10.21
C SER A 42 -1.40 -22.57 -10.27
N GLU A 43 -1.55 -21.28 -10.61
CA GLU A 43 -0.43 -20.32 -10.61
C GLU A 43 -0.03 -19.91 -9.19
N ILE A 44 -0.99 -19.80 -8.27
CA ILE A 44 -0.71 -19.53 -6.85
C ILE A 44 0.14 -20.66 -6.28
N VAL A 45 -0.22 -21.92 -6.55
CA VAL A 45 0.53 -23.10 -6.09
C VAL A 45 1.95 -23.14 -6.66
N THR A 46 2.11 -22.81 -7.94
CA THR A 46 3.41 -22.91 -8.61
C THR A 46 4.27 -21.65 -8.56
N GLN A 47 3.81 -20.64 -7.86
CA GLN A 47 4.53 -19.37 -7.76
C GLN A 47 5.85 -19.51 -7.00
N HIS A 48 6.96 -19.14 -7.66
CA HIS A 48 8.30 -19.17 -7.05
C HIS A 48 8.74 -17.81 -6.50
N TYR A 49 8.21 -16.72 -7.03
CA TYR A 49 8.53 -15.37 -6.57
C TYR A 49 7.49 -14.89 -5.57
N HIS A 50 7.92 -14.54 -4.36
CA HIS A 50 7.04 -14.28 -3.22
C HIS A 50 6.04 -15.43 -3.02
N PRO A 51 6.53 -16.65 -2.73
CA PRO A 51 5.68 -17.84 -2.67
C PRO A 51 4.80 -17.80 -1.42
N TYR A 52 3.50 -18.01 -1.61
CA TYR A 52 2.54 -18.04 -0.50
C TYR A 52 2.62 -19.34 0.32
N ASN A 53 3.18 -20.40 -0.25
CA ASN A 53 3.35 -21.69 0.42
C ASN A 53 4.31 -21.68 1.62
N SER A 54 4.95 -20.53 1.89
CA SER A 54 5.78 -20.34 3.09
C SER A 54 4.99 -19.82 4.29
N GLY A 55 3.65 -19.74 4.20
CA GLY A 55 2.77 -19.31 5.29
C GLY A 55 2.72 -17.80 5.53
N TYR A 56 3.34 -17.01 4.69
CA TYR A 56 3.28 -15.55 4.72
C TYR A 56 2.97 -15.01 3.31
N GLY A 57 2.33 -13.87 3.23
CA GLY A 57 1.84 -13.37 1.94
C GLY A 57 1.92 -11.85 1.79
N LYS A 58 0.80 -11.26 1.48
CA LYS A 58 0.68 -9.87 1.07
C LYS A 58 1.28 -8.86 2.06
N ALA A 59 1.07 -9.03 3.37
CA ALA A 59 1.58 -8.11 4.39
C ALA A 59 3.11 -8.02 4.37
N SER A 60 3.78 -9.17 4.32
CA SER A 60 5.25 -9.24 4.35
C SER A 60 5.90 -9.00 2.99
N HIS A 61 5.19 -9.22 1.87
CA HIS A 61 5.74 -8.98 0.53
C HIS A 61 5.76 -7.50 0.16
N SER A 62 4.61 -6.96 -0.25
CA SER A 62 4.47 -5.57 -0.69
C SER A 62 3.82 -4.68 0.37
N GLY A 63 3.08 -5.28 1.30
CA GLY A 63 2.32 -4.59 2.34
C GLY A 63 3.20 -3.84 3.33
N TYR A 64 4.41 -4.35 3.61
CA TYR A 64 5.36 -3.67 4.48
C TYR A 64 5.55 -2.19 4.12
N HIS A 65 5.59 -1.86 2.84
CA HIS A 65 5.74 -0.48 2.38
C HIS A 65 4.56 0.42 2.78
N ILE A 66 3.37 -0.15 2.94
CA ILE A 66 2.18 0.59 3.37
C ILE A 66 2.22 0.80 4.88
N PHE A 67 2.57 -0.24 5.66
CA PHE A 67 2.79 -0.11 7.10
C PHE A 67 3.82 0.97 7.43
N ASP A 68 4.92 1.01 6.66
CA ASP A 68 5.97 2.01 6.79
C ASP A 68 5.47 3.42 6.47
N MET A 69 4.70 3.58 5.38
CA MET A 69 4.21 4.90 4.98
C MET A 69 3.14 5.46 5.90
N VAL A 70 2.17 4.66 6.36
CA VAL A 70 1.16 5.14 7.31
C VAL A 70 1.79 5.56 8.64
N TYR A 71 2.81 4.83 9.11
CA TYR A 71 3.58 5.23 10.27
C TYR A 71 4.31 6.56 10.03
N ARG A 72 5.01 6.70 8.90
CA ARG A 72 5.74 7.93 8.57
C ARG A 72 4.79 9.14 8.49
N LEU A 73 3.65 9.00 7.81
CA LEU A 73 2.67 10.07 7.69
C LEU A 73 2.14 10.50 9.06
N TYR A 74 1.85 9.54 9.94
CA TYR A 74 1.45 9.84 11.31
C TYR A 74 2.59 10.46 12.13
N SER A 75 3.76 9.81 12.20
CA SER A 75 4.87 10.21 13.07
C SER A 75 5.41 11.60 12.75
N LYS A 76 5.45 11.99 11.47
CA LYS A 76 5.88 13.33 11.05
C LYS A 76 4.86 14.43 11.36
N SER A 77 3.59 14.06 11.59
CA SER A 77 2.53 14.99 11.98
C SER A 77 2.35 15.12 13.48
N VAL A 78 3.08 14.35 14.28
CA VAL A 78 2.89 14.29 15.73
C VAL A 78 3.20 15.64 16.38
N VAL A 79 2.33 16.01 17.30
CA VAL A 79 2.54 17.05 18.29
C VAL A 79 2.81 16.34 19.62
N GLN A 80 3.91 16.66 20.29
CA GLN A 80 4.44 15.88 21.42
C GLN A 80 3.39 15.65 22.52
N GLU A 81 2.64 16.68 22.86
CA GLU A 81 1.61 16.63 23.92
C GLU A 81 0.38 15.81 23.50
N LYS A 82 0.22 15.55 22.21
CA LYS A 82 -0.90 14.82 21.61
C LYS A 82 -0.50 13.47 21.00
N CYS A 83 0.74 13.04 21.25
CA CYS A 83 1.25 11.78 20.72
C CYS A 83 0.58 10.59 21.39
N ALA A 84 0.32 9.54 20.61
CA ALA A 84 -0.14 8.27 21.16
C ALA A 84 0.94 7.63 22.05
N ASP A 85 0.52 6.96 23.09
CA ASP A 85 1.37 6.17 23.98
C ASP A 85 1.18 4.66 23.78
N GLU A 86 0.03 4.24 23.25
CA GLU A 86 -0.33 2.85 22.95
C GLU A 86 -0.98 2.75 21.56
N ILE A 87 -0.75 1.62 20.89
CA ILE A 87 -1.52 1.22 19.71
C ILE A 87 -2.22 -0.12 19.96
N ASN A 88 -3.47 -0.21 19.49
CA ASN A 88 -4.24 -1.44 19.45
C ASN A 88 -4.43 -1.87 18.00
N ILE A 89 -4.12 -3.13 17.70
CA ILE A 89 -4.15 -3.68 16.34
C ILE A 89 -5.17 -4.82 16.29
N VAL A 90 -6.06 -4.74 15.29
CA VAL A 90 -6.98 -5.81 14.93
C VAL A 90 -6.91 -6.06 13.44
N SER A 91 -6.85 -7.33 13.04
CA SER A 91 -6.70 -7.70 11.64
C SER A 91 -7.54 -8.89 11.22
N SER A 92 -7.85 -8.97 9.93
CA SER A 92 -8.49 -10.11 9.29
C SER A 92 -7.82 -10.39 7.95
N PHE A 93 -7.50 -11.65 7.66
CA PHE A 93 -6.84 -12.08 6.44
C PHE A 93 -7.75 -12.95 5.60
N ILE A 94 -7.57 -12.89 4.28
CA ILE A 94 -8.14 -13.83 3.34
C ILE A 94 -6.99 -14.61 2.72
N GLN A 95 -7.00 -15.92 2.95
CA GLN A 95 -6.05 -16.86 2.37
C GLN A 95 -6.55 -17.38 1.03
N PRO A 96 -5.72 -18.07 0.21
CA PRO A 96 -6.14 -18.63 -1.08
C PRO A 96 -7.39 -19.50 -1.03
N LEU A 97 -7.61 -20.22 0.06
CA LEU A 97 -8.83 -20.98 0.29
C LEU A 97 -10.10 -20.11 0.30
N GLY A 98 -10.01 -18.90 0.86
CA GLY A 98 -11.12 -17.94 0.85
C GLY A 98 -11.46 -17.49 -0.58
N PHE A 99 -10.48 -17.37 -1.45
CA PHE A 99 -10.71 -17.07 -2.87
C PHE A 99 -11.39 -18.23 -3.59
N LEU A 100 -10.99 -19.46 -3.34
CA LEU A 100 -11.65 -20.65 -3.94
C LEU A 100 -13.13 -20.76 -3.52
N LYS A 101 -13.49 -20.27 -2.34
CA LYS A 101 -14.89 -20.21 -1.90
C LYS A 101 -15.72 -19.15 -2.59
N GLN A 102 -15.06 -18.11 -3.15
CA GLN A 102 -15.72 -17.01 -3.83
C GLN A 102 -15.68 -17.15 -5.35
N PHE A 103 -14.68 -17.84 -5.89
CA PHE A 103 -14.44 -17.97 -7.31
C PHE A 103 -13.79 -19.32 -7.59
N ASP A 104 -14.63 -20.31 -7.87
CA ASP A 104 -14.27 -21.70 -8.03
C ASP A 104 -14.02 -22.11 -9.49
N GLU A 105 -13.78 -23.38 -9.73
CA GLU A 105 -13.55 -23.94 -11.05
C GLU A 105 -14.69 -23.67 -12.04
N ASP A 106 -15.94 -23.75 -11.59
CA ASP A 106 -17.10 -23.53 -12.43
C ASP A 106 -17.19 -22.07 -12.87
N ASP A 107 -16.81 -21.12 -12.01
CA ASP A 107 -16.73 -19.71 -12.35
C ASP A 107 -15.63 -19.43 -13.37
N TYR A 108 -14.45 -20.04 -13.22
CA TYR A 108 -13.38 -19.93 -14.20
C TYR A 108 -13.79 -20.52 -15.55
N LYS A 109 -14.46 -21.68 -15.57
CA LYS A 109 -14.98 -22.30 -16.79
C LYS A 109 -16.06 -21.46 -17.46
N ARG A 110 -16.95 -20.85 -16.67
CA ARG A 110 -17.97 -19.92 -17.18
C ARG A 110 -17.35 -18.71 -17.86
N LEU A 111 -16.29 -18.17 -17.28
CA LEU A 111 -15.63 -16.95 -17.77
C LEU A 111 -14.75 -17.22 -18.98
N PHE A 112 -13.97 -18.28 -18.98
CA PHE A 112 -12.95 -18.55 -20.01
C PHE A 112 -13.33 -19.66 -21.00
N GLY A 113 -14.33 -20.45 -20.67
CA GLY A 113 -14.72 -21.68 -21.41
C GLY A 113 -13.94 -22.91 -20.92
N ASN A 114 -14.62 -24.04 -20.88
CA ASN A 114 -14.11 -25.31 -20.36
C ASN A 114 -12.74 -25.67 -20.93
N SER A 115 -12.64 -25.73 -22.26
CA SER A 115 -11.39 -26.14 -22.92
C SER A 115 -10.19 -25.30 -22.58
N LYS A 116 -10.37 -23.96 -22.40
CA LYS A 116 -9.26 -23.06 -22.03
C LYS A 116 -8.86 -23.24 -20.58
N TYR A 117 -9.81 -23.31 -19.67
CA TYR A 117 -9.49 -23.48 -18.25
C TYR A 117 -8.87 -24.85 -17.99
N ASP A 118 -9.44 -25.92 -18.56
CA ASP A 118 -8.92 -27.28 -18.41
C ASP A 118 -7.48 -27.43 -18.96
N SER A 119 -7.09 -26.64 -19.95
CA SER A 119 -5.73 -26.67 -20.48
C SER A 119 -4.64 -26.15 -19.51
N VAL A 120 -5.02 -25.36 -18.51
CA VAL A 120 -4.10 -24.75 -17.52
C VAL A 120 -4.34 -25.22 -16.09
N LYS A 121 -5.49 -25.80 -15.83
CA LYS A 121 -5.83 -26.41 -14.56
C LYS A 121 -4.89 -27.59 -14.30
N LYS A 122 -4.26 -27.62 -13.11
CA LYS A 122 -3.37 -28.72 -12.69
C LYS A 122 -4.00 -29.58 -11.61
N TRP A 123 -4.92 -29.01 -10.83
CA TRP A 123 -5.57 -29.65 -9.69
C TRP A 123 -7.07 -29.33 -9.71
N SER A 124 -7.87 -30.25 -9.19
CA SER A 124 -9.28 -30.00 -8.87
C SER A 124 -9.42 -29.07 -7.68
N ASP A 125 -10.59 -28.50 -7.47
CA ASP A 125 -10.85 -27.68 -6.29
C ASP A 125 -10.66 -28.49 -4.98
N ASP A 126 -11.06 -29.76 -4.95
CA ASP A 126 -10.84 -30.63 -3.78
C ASP A 126 -9.35 -30.84 -3.46
N GLU A 127 -8.52 -31.02 -4.47
CA GLU A 127 -7.07 -31.08 -4.30
C GLU A 127 -6.51 -29.73 -3.84
N LEU A 128 -6.99 -28.62 -4.40
CA LEU A 128 -6.57 -27.26 -4.04
C LEU A 128 -6.94 -26.92 -2.60
N TYR A 129 -8.09 -27.39 -2.09
CA TYR A 129 -8.44 -27.21 -0.67
C TYR A 129 -7.41 -27.82 0.28
N THR A 130 -6.80 -28.94 -0.11
CA THR A 130 -5.74 -29.57 0.66
C THR A 130 -4.40 -28.84 0.49
N ILE A 131 -4.04 -28.50 -0.76
CA ILE A 131 -2.75 -27.89 -1.10
C ILE A 131 -2.61 -26.49 -0.49
N LEU A 132 -3.66 -25.69 -0.53
CA LEU A 132 -3.62 -24.26 -0.16
C LEU A 132 -3.89 -24.02 1.33
N ASN A 133 -4.07 -25.05 2.15
CA ASN A 133 -4.52 -24.93 3.54
C ASN A 133 -3.59 -24.06 4.40
N ASP A 134 -2.28 -24.15 4.19
CA ASP A 134 -1.27 -23.43 5.00
C ASP A 134 -0.62 -22.28 4.23
N TYR A 135 -1.24 -21.83 3.14
CA TYR A 135 -0.71 -20.73 2.34
C TYR A 135 -0.92 -19.37 3.03
N GLY A 136 0.02 -18.46 2.81
CA GLY A 136 -0.04 -17.09 3.32
C GLY A 136 -1.18 -16.27 2.72
N GLU A 137 -1.46 -15.16 3.35
CA GLU A 137 -2.60 -14.29 3.02
C GLU A 137 -2.44 -13.61 1.64
N MET A 138 -3.55 -13.56 0.91
CA MET A 138 -3.69 -12.81 -0.33
C MET A 138 -4.22 -11.40 -0.07
N ASP A 139 -5.23 -11.28 0.77
CA ASP A 139 -5.78 -9.99 1.18
C ASP A 139 -5.76 -9.85 2.69
N LEU A 140 -5.70 -8.60 3.16
CA LEU A 140 -5.87 -8.31 4.58
C LEU A 140 -6.51 -6.94 4.79
N SER A 141 -7.23 -6.85 5.92
CA SER A 141 -7.68 -5.58 6.49
C SER A 141 -7.16 -5.48 7.91
N THR A 142 -6.55 -4.35 8.24
CA THR A 142 -5.99 -4.06 9.57
C THR A 142 -6.46 -2.71 10.05
N ILE A 143 -6.88 -2.64 11.32
CA ILE A 143 -7.20 -1.41 12.03
C ILE A 143 -6.17 -1.23 13.13
N VAL A 144 -5.53 -0.07 13.15
CA VAL A 144 -4.63 0.38 14.22
C VAL A 144 -5.30 1.55 14.92
N THR A 145 -5.71 1.37 16.17
CA THR A 145 -6.24 2.44 17.00
C THR A 145 -5.09 3.08 17.78
N LEU A 146 -4.92 4.36 17.60
CA LEU A 146 -3.95 5.18 18.32
C LEU A 146 -4.58 5.64 19.63
N LYS A 147 -3.93 5.41 20.76
CA LYS A 147 -4.46 5.76 22.08
C LYS A 147 -3.50 6.64 22.84
N LYS A 148 -4.06 7.52 23.64
CA LYS A 148 -3.36 8.32 24.64
C LYS A 148 -4.16 8.27 25.94
N ASP A 149 -3.50 7.99 27.06
CA ASP A 149 -4.14 7.91 28.37
C ASP A 149 -5.39 7.00 28.36
N ASN A 150 -5.31 5.84 27.66
CA ASN A 150 -6.41 4.90 27.41
C ASN A 150 -7.57 5.42 26.52
N VAL A 151 -7.50 6.63 25.99
CA VAL A 151 -8.52 7.18 25.09
C VAL A 151 -8.05 7.05 23.63
N ALA A 152 -8.93 6.59 22.74
CA ALA A 152 -8.65 6.57 21.32
C ALA A 152 -8.58 8.02 20.77
N ILE A 153 -7.47 8.38 20.15
CA ILE A 153 -7.21 9.71 19.59
C ILE A 153 -7.09 9.70 18.07
N GLY A 154 -7.01 8.53 17.45
CA GLY A 154 -6.95 8.39 16.01
C GLY A 154 -7.03 6.94 15.56
N ASN A 155 -7.27 6.76 14.26
CA ASN A 155 -7.34 5.44 13.65
C ASN A 155 -6.55 5.40 12.33
N ILE A 156 -5.91 4.27 12.09
CA ILE A 156 -5.31 3.94 10.80
C ILE A 156 -5.97 2.65 10.29
N THR A 157 -6.54 2.69 9.08
CA THR A 157 -7.06 1.51 8.40
C THR A 157 -6.19 1.17 7.22
N ILE A 158 -5.87 -0.10 7.06
CA ILE A 158 -4.99 -0.60 6.01
C ILE A 158 -5.67 -1.77 5.32
N ASN A 159 -5.91 -1.63 4.01
CA ASN A 159 -6.46 -2.68 3.15
C ASN A 159 -5.42 -3.06 2.10
N LEU A 160 -4.96 -4.28 2.13
CA LEU A 160 -4.00 -4.80 1.16
C LEU A 160 -4.68 -5.90 0.35
N LEU A 161 -4.72 -5.72 -0.96
CA LEU A 161 -5.41 -6.62 -1.89
C LEU A 161 -4.40 -7.20 -2.87
N HIS A 162 -4.46 -8.50 -3.07
CA HIS A 162 -3.68 -9.20 -4.09
C HIS A 162 -4.32 -9.03 -5.46
N ASN A 163 -5.60 -9.35 -5.54
CA ASN A 163 -6.36 -9.19 -6.75
C ASN A 163 -6.76 -7.73 -6.93
N GLY A 164 -6.47 -7.19 -8.06
CA GLY A 164 -6.87 -5.86 -8.46
C GLY A 164 -7.37 -5.85 -9.88
N PHE A 165 -7.42 -4.67 -10.44
CA PHE A 165 -7.80 -4.47 -11.82
C PHE A 165 -6.70 -5.02 -12.72
N SER A 166 -6.75 -6.31 -13.02
CA SER A 166 -5.89 -6.94 -13.99
C SER A 166 -6.71 -7.33 -15.19
N ARG A 167 -6.38 -6.80 -16.36
CA ARG A 167 -6.83 -7.42 -17.60
C ARG A 167 -6.06 -8.73 -17.77
N ARG A 168 -6.69 -9.81 -17.43
CA ARG A 168 -6.20 -11.08 -17.86
C ARG A 168 -6.72 -11.36 -19.25
N THR A 169 -5.95 -11.08 -20.26
CA THR A 169 -6.17 -11.63 -21.56
C THR A 169 -5.65 -13.05 -21.53
N TRP A 170 -6.50 -14.02 -21.65
CA TRP A 170 -6.15 -15.43 -21.73
C TRP A 170 -5.44 -15.73 -23.06
N LEU A 171 -4.29 -15.14 -23.21
CA LEU A 171 -3.42 -15.39 -24.33
C LEU A 171 -2.48 -16.56 -23.97
N ASN A 172 -1.43 -16.74 -24.64
CA ASN A 172 -0.49 -17.81 -24.40
C ASN A 172 0.01 -17.84 -22.94
N PRO A 173 0.25 -19.02 -22.34
CA PRO A 173 0.69 -19.14 -20.95
C PRO A 173 1.96 -18.37 -20.56
N GLY A 174 2.72 -17.84 -21.50
CA GLY A 174 3.89 -17.00 -21.26
C GLY A 174 3.61 -15.49 -21.20
N ASP A 175 2.48 -15.02 -21.74
CA ASP A 175 2.21 -13.60 -21.94
C ASP A 175 1.47 -12.95 -20.76
N ASP A 176 0.72 -13.72 -20.00
CA ASP A 176 -0.11 -13.27 -18.87
C ASP A 176 0.53 -13.51 -17.49
N LEU A 177 1.79 -13.88 -17.43
CA LEU A 177 2.48 -14.15 -16.19
C LEU A 177 2.77 -12.87 -15.40
N TYR A 178 3.13 -13.05 -14.15
CA TYR A 178 3.59 -12.02 -13.23
C TYR A 178 4.45 -10.94 -13.92
N LYS A 179 4.02 -9.70 -13.88
CA LYS A 179 4.53 -8.55 -14.65
C LYS A 179 4.16 -8.57 -16.16
N GLY A 180 3.21 -9.40 -16.57
CA GLY A 180 2.66 -9.41 -17.93
C GLY A 180 1.67 -8.27 -18.18
N ASN A 181 0.91 -8.41 -19.26
CA ASN A 181 -0.06 -7.42 -19.72
C ASN A 181 -1.22 -7.20 -18.76
N GLY A 182 -1.72 -5.97 -18.73
CA GLY A 182 -2.95 -5.62 -18.05
C GLY A 182 -2.85 -5.51 -16.52
N ARG A 183 -1.66 -5.51 -15.95
CA ARG A 183 -1.48 -5.29 -14.53
C ARG A 183 -1.66 -3.82 -14.19
N VAL A 184 -2.65 -3.52 -13.37
CA VAL A 184 -2.85 -2.21 -12.77
C VAL A 184 -2.58 -2.29 -11.27
N LYS A 185 -1.47 -1.73 -10.84
CA LYS A 185 -1.24 -1.44 -9.41
C LYS A 185 -2.00 -0.19 -9.03
N HIS A 186 -2.60 -0.24 -7.86
CA HIS A 186 -3.33 0.89 -7.31
C HIS A 186 -2.96 1.10 -5.85
N GLU A 187 -2.67 2.34 -5.49
CA GLU A 187 -2.52 2.78 -4.10
C GLU A 187 -3.41 3.98 -3.86
N HIS A 188 -4.09 3.97 -2.74
CA HIS A 188 -4.93 5.07 -2.28
C HIS A 188 -4.64 5.37 -0.82
N TYR A 189 -4.55 6.66 -0.50
CA TYR A 189 -4.51 7.14 0.88
C TYR A 189 -5.54 8.24 1.06
N SER A 190 -6.21 8.25 2.20
CA SER A 190 -7.00 9.39 2.68
C SER A 190 -6.47 9.76 4.06
N ILE A 191 -5.96 10.97 4.20
CA ILE A 191 -5.26 11.47 5.40
C ILE A 191 -6.06 12.62 5.97
N GLN A 192 -6.64 12.43 7.14
CA GLN A 192 -7.45 13.43 7.82
C GLN A 192 -6.65 14.11 8.92
N GLN A 193 -6.64 15.42 8.94
CA GLN A 193 -6.00 16.25 9.96
C GLN A 193 -7.05 17.12 10.65
N GLY A 194 -7.72 16.52 11.64
CA GLY A 194 -8.84 17.14 12.35
C GLY A 194 -9.90 17.69 11.40
N PRO A 195 -10.49 18.85 11.68
CA PRO A 195 -11.45 19.51 10.81
C PRO A 195 -10.80 20.42 9.75
N PHE A 196 -9.47 20.43 9.67
CA PHE A 196 -8.73 21.44 8.91
C PHE A 196 -8.35 21.00 7.51
N GLN A 197 -7.96 19.73 7.34
CA GLN A 197 -7.47 19.23 6.06
C GLN A 197 -7.79 17.75 5.87
N ASN A 198 -8.12 17.38 4.63
CA ASN A 198 -8.05 16.01 4.12
C ASN A 198 -7.16 16.00 2.88
N ILE A 199 -6.19 15.09 2.85
CA ILE A 199 -5.34 14.85 1.68
C ILE A 199 -5.66 13.46 1.14
N GLN A 200 -5.95 13.37 -0.15
CA GLN A 200 -6.15 12.11 -0.85
C GLN A 200 -5.04 11.89 -1.86
N ILE A 201 -4.52 10.69 -1.88
CA ILE A 201 -3.51 10.25 -2.84
C ILE A 201 -4.11 9.14 -3.68
N HIS A 202 -4.04 9.28 -4.99
CA HIS A 202 -4.43 8.26 -5.96
C HIS A 202 -3.23 7.95 -6.85
N SER A 203 -2.67 6.76 -6.69
CA SER A 203 -1.55 6.31 -7.49
C SER A 203 -1.91 5.07 -8.30
N TYR A 204 -1.69 5.14 -9.60
CA TYR A 204 -1.91 4.05 -10.53
C TYR A 204 -0.63 3.77 -11.30
N GLN A 205 -0.29 2.49 -11.41
CA GLN A 205 0.77 2.01 -12.29
C GLN A 205 0.19 0.94 -13.20
N SER A 206 0.03 1.27 -14.47
CA SER A 206 -0.38 0.32 -15.50
C SER A 206 0.84 -0.17 -16.27
N LYS A 207 0.86 -1.45 -16.59
CA LYS A 207 1.85 -2.05 -17.48
C LYS A 207 1.14 -2.95 -18.47
N ASP A 208 0.85 -2.39 -19.63
CA ASP A 208 0.26 -3.13 -20.74
C ASP A 208 1.22 -3.06 -21.93
N LYS A 209 1.81 -4.18 -22.30
CA LYS A 209 2.78 -4.27 -23.40
C LYS A 209 2.15 -4.05 -24.78
N HIS A 210 0.85 -4.30 -24.89
CA HIS A 210 0.13 -4.23 -26.15
C HIS A 210 -0.84 -3.05 -26.22
N ASN A 211 -0.92 -2.24 -25.18
CA ASN A 211 -1.81 -1.09 -25.17
C ASN A 211 -1.17 0.08 -25.91
N THR A 212 -1.60 0.29 -27.13
CA THR A 212 -1.26 1.48 -27.96
C THR A 212 -1.91 2.76 -27.43
N MET A 213 -2.81 2.70 -26.46
CA MET A 213 -3.43 3.85 -25.81
C MET A 213 -2.60 4.43 -24.68
N SER A 214 -1.34 4.02 -24.54
CA SER A 214 -0.43 4.47 -23.49
C SER A 214 -0.11 5.98 -23.54
N ASP A 215 -0.42 6.66 -24.62
CA ASP A 215 -0.12 8.07 -24.82
C ASP A 215 -1.35 8.99 -24.62
N ILE A 216 -2.50 8.43 -24.30
CA ILE A 216 -3.67 9.23 -23.93
C ILE A 216 -3.46 9.73 -22.51
N GLU A 217 -3.26 11.04 -22.36
CA GLU A 217 -3.39 11.74 -21.08
C GLU A 217 -4.85 11.61 -20.62
N ASP A 218 -5.14 10.51 -19.96
CA ASP A 218 -6.45 10.30 -19.39
C ASP A 218 -6.45 10.80 -17.94
N TYR A 219 -7.36 11.70 -17.66
CA TYR A 219 -7.61 12.24 -16.32
C TYR A 219 -7.90 11.15 -15.29
N TRP A 220 -8.32 9.96 -15.71
CA TRP A 220 -8.92 8.94 -14.86
C TRP A 220 -8.20 7.60 -14.85
N GLY A 221 -7.15 7.38 -15.59
CA GLY A 221 -6.58 6.06 -15.59
C GLY A 221 -5.50 5.77 -16.60
N GLY A 222 -4.87 6.77 -17.15
CA GLY A 222 -3.70 6.59 -18.01
C GLY A 222 -2.53 5.95 -17.25
N ASN A 223 -1.47 5.69 -17.96
CA ASN A 223 -0.28 5.05 -17.41
C ASN A 223 0.40 5.94 -16.36
N ASN A 224 0.64 5.39 -15.17
CA ASN A 224 1.48 6.01 -14.14
C ASN A 224 0.99 7.38 -13.63
N HIS A 225 -0.12 7.36 -12.89
CA HIS A 225 -0.62 8.50 -12.15
C HIS A 225 -0.11 8.52 -10.72
N PHE A 226 0.15 9.72 -10.22
CA PHE A 226 0.21 10.03 -8.81
C PHE A 226 -0.45 11.39 -8.61
N ASP A 227 -1.73 11.36 -8.26
CA ASP A 227 -2.53 12.56 -8.02
C ASP A 227 -2.68 12.79 -6.53
N VAL A 228 -2.50 14.05 -6.12
CA VAL A 228 -2.71 14.51 -4.75
C VAL A 228 -3.85 15.52 -4.77
N LEU A 229 -4.94 15.21 -4.06
CA LEU A 229 -6.07 16.12 -3.85
C LEU A 229 -6.01 16.61 -2.41
N ILE A 230 -6.12 17.93 -2.23
CA ILE A 230 -6.09 18.57 -0.92
C ILE A 230 -7.40 19.32 -0.71
N TYR A 231 -8.10 18.96 0.35
CA TYR A 231 -9.30 19.66 0.81
C TYR A 231 -8.96 20.36 2.10
N ARG A 232 -9.21 21.68 2.17
CA ARG A 232 -8.91 22.51 3.33
C ARG A 232 -10.13 23.26 3.82
N ASN A 233 -10.25 23.36 5.12
CA ASN A 233 -11.22 24.26 5.74
C ASN A 233 -10.89 25.70 5.33
N PRO A 234 -11.88 26.52 4.91
CA PRO A 234 -11.66 27.92 4.55
C PRO A 234 -10.92 28.76 5.60
N LEU A 235 -11.02 28.41 6.88
CA LEU A 235 -10.32 29.09 7.98
C LEU A 235 -8.78 28.98 7.92
N VAL A 236 -8.27 27.97 7.19
CA VAL A 236 -6.83 27.73 7.05
C VAL A 236 -6.34 27.86 5.61
N CYS A 237 -7.15 28.43 4.73
CA CYS A 237 -6.82 28.67 3.34
C CYS A 237 -6.42 30.13 3.11
N GLU A 238 -5.17 30.40 2.77
CA GLU A 238 -4.69 31.75 2.47
C GLU A 238 -5.29 32.34 1.19
N ASN A 239 -5.71 31.54 0.21
CA ASN A 239 -6.10 31.99 -1.13
C ASN A 239 -7.45 31.41 -1.62
N ASN A 240 -8.43 31.23 -0.75
CA ASN A 240 -9.81 30.87 -1.07
C ASN A 240 -10.06 29.57 -1.87
N SER A 241 -9.07 28.73 -2.12
CA SER A 241 -9.29 27.44 -2.77
C SER A 241 -9.35 26.34 -1.72
N SER A 242 -10.55 25.97 -1.31
CA SER A 242 -10.78 24.84 -0.39
C SER A 242 -10.41 23.48 -1.02
N MET A 243 -10.20 23.43 -2.31
CA MET A 243 -9.81 22.22 -3.03
C MET A 243 -8.69 22.51 -4.01
N GLN A 244 -7.65 21.70 -3.97
CA GLN A 244 -6.52 21.76 -4.88
C GLN A 244 -6.21 20.35 -5.38
N LYS A 245 -5.79 20.22 -6.63
CA LYS A 245 -5.29 18.99 -7.22
C LYS A 245 -3.88 19.23 -7.76
N PHE A 246 -3.00 18.28 -7.49
CA PHE A 246 -1.64 18.26 -8.00
C PHE A 246 -1.36 16.91 -8.66
N SER A 247 -0.94 16.94 -9.90
CA SER A 247 -0.39 15.76 -10.58
C SER A 247 1.08 15.55 -10.18
N MET A 248 1.60 14.36 -10.42
CA MET A 248 3.01 14.07 -10.22
C MET A 248 3.92 15.07 -10.97
N GLN A 249 3.57 15.42 -12.21
CA GLN A 249 4.37 16.35 -13.00
C GLN A 249 4.41 17.76 -12.41
N GLU A 250 3.31 18.25 -11.89
CA GLU A 250 3.27 19.55 -11.19
C GLU A 250 4.12 19.53 -9.93
N ILE A 251 4.06 18.44 -9.13
CA ILE A 251 4.90 18.29 -7.95
C ILE A 251 6.39 18.24 -8.31
N LEU A 252 6.75 17.48 -9.35
CA LEU A 252 8.14 17.43 -9.84
C LEU A 252 8.62 18.79 -10.30
N ASN A 253 7.77 19.60 -10.95
CA ASN A 253 8.09 20.96 -11.38
C ASN A 253 8.29 21.90 -10.18
N ILE A 254 7.46 21.77 -9.11
CA ILE A 254 7.62 22.53 -7.85
C ILE A 254 9.02 22.29 -7.27
N TYR A 255 9.45 21.04 -7.21
CA TYR A 255 10.78 20.66 -6.69
C TYR A 255 11.92 20.83 -7.71
N LYS A 256 11.64 21.24 -8.92
CA LYS A 256 12.61 21.36 -10.04
C LYS A 256 13.34 20.04 -10.32
N LEU A 257 12.65 18.92 -10.12
CA LEU A 257 13.17 17.58 -10.35
C LEU A 257 12.94 17.19 -11.82
N ASN A 258 14.03 16.87 -12.52
CA ASN A 258 13.96 16.30 -13.87
C ASN A 258 14.10 14.78 -13.77
N VAL A 259 12.98 14.09 -13.77
CA VAL A 259 12.95 12.62 -13.76
C VAL A 259 12.91 12.16 -15.22
N LYS A 260 14.03 11.67 -15.72
CA LYS A 260 14.15 11.16 -17.10
C LYS A 260 13.35 9.87 -17.32
N ASP A 261 13.14 9.10 -16.25
CA ASP A 261 12.40 7.84 -16.29
C ASP A 261 10.93 8.08 -15.94
N LYS A 262 10.04 7.54 -16.76
CA LYS A 262 8.58 7.56 -16.53
C LYS A 262 8.15 6.92 -15.19
N LEU A 263 9.05 6.23 -14.50
CA LEU A 263 8.82 5.58 -13.21
C LEU A 263 9.62 6.28 -12.12
N VAL A 264 8.97 7.11 -11.35
CA VAL A 264 9.55 7.73 -10.13
C VAL A 264 10.16 6.67 -9.20
N THR A 265 9.68 5.43 -9.27
CA THR A 265 10.21 4.28 -8.50
C THR A 265 11.68 3.94 -8.79
N GLU A 266 12.20 4.21 -9.96
CA GLU A 266 13.62 3.96 -10.26
C GLU A 266 14.51 5.07 -9.69
N SER A 267 14.10 6.33 -9.85
CA SER A 267 14.78 7.49 -9.22
C SER A 267 14.87 7.35 -7.70
N VAL A 268 13.81 6.85 -7.08
CA VAL A 268 13.73 6.60 -5.63
C VAL A 268 14.78 5.59 -5.17
N LYS A 269 15.06 4.55 -5.94
CA LYS A 269 16.14 3.59 -5.61
C LYS A 269 17.51 4.25 -5.65
N TYR A 270 17.73 5.13 -6.61
CA TYR A 270 18.97 5.89 -6.72
C TYR A 270 19.17 6.79 -5.48
N ASN A 271 18.14 7.49 -5.03
CA ASN A 271 18.21 8.36 -3.85
C ASN A 271 18.60 7.59 -2.58
N ILE A 272 18.09 6.37 -2.38
CA ILE A 272 18.47 5.51 -1.25
C ILE A 272 19.99 5.24 -1.24
N VAL A 273 20.53 4.88 -2.39
CA VAL A 273 21.97 4.60 -2.52
C VAL A 273 22.77 5.90 -2.33
N GLN A 274 22.27 7.00 -2.86
CA GLN A 274 22.93 8.31 -2.76
C GLN A 274 23.03 8.78 -1.31
N ASP A 275 21.97 8.65 -0.50
CA ASP A 275 22.01 8.98 0.92
C ASP A 275 23.04 8.14 1.68
N PHE A 276 23.14 6.87 1.36
CA PHE A 276 24.15 6.00 1.95
C PHE A 276 25.58 6.42 1.57
N VAL A 277 25.81 6.78 0.31
CA VAL A 277 27.12 7.29 -0.15
C VAL A 277 27.46 8.61 0.51
N ARG A 278 26.51 9.55 0.63
CA ARG A 278 26.71 10.83 1.33
C ARG A 278 27.06 10.63 2.81
N TYR A 279 26.41 9.65 3.45
CA TYR A 279 26.76 9.27 4.83
C TYR A 279 28.20 8.74 4.92
N LEU A 280 28.62 7.86 4.00
CA LEU A 280 29.99 7.34 3.98
C LEU A 280 31.04 8.44 3.75
N ASN A 281 30.69 9.47 2.99
CA ASN A 281 31.52 10.64 2.72
C ASN A 281 31.50 11.71 3.83
N ASN A 282 30.77 11.48 4.92
CA ASN A 282 30.51 12.47 5.99
C ASN A 282 29.77 13.75 5.52
N GLU A 283 29.04 13.67 4.41
CA GLU A 283 28.18 14.74 3.88
C GLU A 283 26.76 14.70 4.50
N LEU A 284 26.39 13.61 5.13
CA LEU A 284 25.12 13.38 5.79
C LEU A 284 25.36 12.74 7.16
N SER A 285 24.72 13.24 8.21
CA SER A 285 24.79 12.60 9.50
C SER A 285 23.95 11.32 9.55
N LYS A 286 24.24 10.42 10.50
CA LYS A 286 23.42 9.22 10.72
C LYS A 286 21.98 9.60 11.05
N ASP A 287 21.74 10.72 11.70
CA ASP A 287 20.43 11.17 12.13
C ASP A 287 19.58 11.72 10.98
N ASP A 288 20.23 12.17 9.92
CA ASP A 288 19.58 12.71 8.73
C ASP A 288 19.27 11.63 7.66
N ILE A 289 19.71 10.37 7.87
CA ILE A 289 19.36 9.29 6.97
C ILE A 289 17.87 8.96 7.10
N ASP A 290 17.18 8.99 5.99
CA ASP A 290 15.70 8.84 5.93
C ASP A 290 15.16 7.40 6.11
N SER A 291 16.04 6.41 6.29
CA SER A 291 15.65 4.99 6.45
C SER A 291 16.63 4.26 7.37
N LYS A 292 16.65 4.67 8.64
CA LYS A 292 17.42 3.98 9.70
C LYS A 292 16.65 2.76 10.19
N ILE A 293 17.35 1.81 10.79
CA ILE A 293 16.75 0.60 11.35
C ILE A 293 15.71 0.95 12.43
N ASP A 294 15.97 1.98 13.22
CA ASP A 294 15.09 2.44 14.29
C ASP A 294 13.75 2.95 13.76
N ASP A 295 13.73 3.55 12.57
CA ASP A 295 12.52 4.03 11.90
C ASP A 295 11.57 2.89 11.50
N HIS A 296 12.07 1.67 11.46
CA HIS A 296 11.33 0.48 11.03
C HIS A 296 10.77 -0.35 12.19
N GLN A 297 11.08 -0.01 13.45
CA GLN A 297 10.59 -0.77 14.60
C GLN A 297 9.06 -0.84 14.66
N LEU A 298 8.38 0.30 14.61
CA LEU A 298 6.93 0.32 14.73
C LEU A 298 6.21 -0.22 13.50
N PRO A 299 6.63 0.08 12.24
CA PRO A 299 6.11 -0.61 11.07
C PRO A 299 6.18 -2.13 11.16
N VAL A 300 7.27 -2.70 11.66
CA VAL A 300 7.43 -4.14 11.88
C VAL A 300 6.51 -4.62 13.00
N LYS A 301 6.38 -3.87 14.12
CA LYS A 301 5.43 -4.21 15.20
C LYS A 301 3.98 -4.23 14.67
N ILE A 302 3.58 -3.25 13.84
CA ILE A 302 2.23 -3.20 13.26
C ILE A 302 2.01 -4.43 12.36
N MET A 303 2.94 -4.75 11.48
CA MET A 303 2.85 -5.93 10.62
C MET A 303 2.79 -7.22 11.45
N SER A 304 3.66 -7.38 12.42
CA SER A 304 3.66 -8.54 13.33
C SER A 304 2.36 -8.64 14.12
N GLY A 305 1.84 -7.51 14.62
CA GLY A 305 0.57 -7.44 15.33
C GLY A 305 -0.61 -7.82 14.45
N ALA A 306 -0.57 -7.49 13.15
CA ALA A 306 -1.60 -7.92 12.21
C ALA A 306 -1.64 -9.45 12.07
N TYR A 307 -0.48 -10.11 11.94
CA TYR A 307 -0.40 -11.58 11.91
C TYR A 307 -0.89 -12.20 13.24
N GLN A 308 -0.42 -11.69 14.37
CA GLN A 308 -0.83 -12.19 15.69
C GLN A 308 -2.35 -12.06 15.90
N SER A 309 -2.90 -10.90 15.56
CA SER A 309 -4.34 -10.63 15.64
C SER A 309 -5.16 -11.62 14.82
N HIS A 310 -4.73 -11.90 13.59
CA HIS A 310 -5.40 -12.88 12.74
C HIS A 310 -5.34 -14.30 13.33
N ILE A 311 -4.17 -14.71 13.87
CA ILE A 311 -4.01 -16.02 14.50
C ILE A 311 -4.93 -16.17 15.71
N LEU A 312 -4.99 -15.18 16.59
CA LEU A 312 -5.85 -15.19 17.76
C LEU A 312 -7.34 -15.24 17.37
N ARG A 313 -7.73 -14.47 16.35
CA ARG A 313 -9.09 -14.51 15.81
C ARG A 313 -9.50 -15.91 15.35
N ASN A 314 -8.60 -16.61 14.64
CA ASN A 314 -8.87 -17.96 14.15
C ASN A 314 -8.94 -19.02 15.26
N ARG A 315 -8.51 -18.65 16.47
CA ARG A 315 -8.59 -19.48 17.69
C ARG A 315 -9.74 -19.09 18.61
N ASP A 316 -10.62 -18.18 18.16
CA ASP A 316 -11.67 -17.58 18.98
C ASP A 316 -11.15 -16.91 20.27
N GLU A 317 -9.88 -16.46 20.24
CA GLU A 317 -9.25 -15.70 21.31
C GLU A 317 -9.38 -14.18 21.05
N ASN A 318 -9.09 -13.36 22.08
CA ASN A 318 -9.14 -11.90 21.92
C ASN A 318 -8.10 -11.42 20.89
N PRO A 319 -8.52 -10.88 19.72
CA PRO A 319 -7.63 -10.53 18.63
C PRO A 319 -6.94 -9.18 18.81
N ILE A 320 -7.15 -8.47 19.90
CA ILE A 320 -6.57 -7.14 20.12
C ILE A 320 -5.11 -7.26 20.55
N ILE A 321 -4.20 -6.89 19.68
CA ILE A 321 -2.76 -6.80 19.98
C ILE A 321 -2.43 -5.39 20.44
N LYS A 322 -1.72 -5.28 21.53
CA LYS A 322 -1.31 -3.99 22.11
C LYS A 322 0.19 -3.83 22.09
N TYR A 323 0.64 -2.67 21.67
CA TYR A 323 2.04 -2.27 21.78
C TYR A 323 2.15 -0.86 22.35
N SER A 324 3.18 -0.63 23.16
CA SER A 324 3.62 0.75 23.47
C SER A 324 4.09 1.43 22.17
N PHE A 325 3.76 2.70 22.03
CA PHE A 325 4.16 3.48 20.86
C PHE A 325 5.66 3.79 20.90
N PHE A 326 6.25 3.89 22.10
CA PHE A 326 7.66 4.13 22.37
C PHE A 326 8.33 2.97 23.10
#